data_43eb7eea587c1783d8ce2b594755869c
#
_entry.id   43eb7eea587c1783d8ce2b594755869c
#
_cell.length_a   1.000
_cell.length_b   1.000
_cell.length_c   1.000
_cell.angle_alpha   90.00
_cell.angle_beta   90.00
_cell.angle_gamma   90.00
#
_symmetry.space_group_name_H-M   'P 1'
#
loop_
_entity.id
_entity.type
_entity.pdbx_description
1 polymer ?
#
loop_
_entity_poly.entity_id
_entity_poly.type
_entity_poly.pdbx_seq_one_letter_code
_entity_poly.pdbx_strand_id
1 'polypeptide(L)'
;MEFENRMAFVTGGTGALGSAVVKDLLASGARVAVSYIVDEEWKRLSSDGAEYGDRLWGSKVDLGQAREVESFAADVVAHWGRVDFLLAIAGGFAAGKSYETDAKTWDHMLSLNLRSLVNCLYAIVPLMTQQNFGRIVTISSGAILRGGGAGIAAYAVSKGAVRQLSEILADELKPYDIHVHCLMPGTMDTVANRRAMPDADFSKWIKTEDVARVIHFLLSDNARAVGSVVVPMLG
;
A
#
# COMPACT_ATOMS: atom_id res chain seq x y z
N MET A 1 12.04 -13.24 15.82
CA MET A 1 10.78 -12.87 15.10
C MET A 1 11.09 -12.84 13.61
N GLU A 2 10.11 -13.14 12.75
CA GLU A 2 10.35 -13.35 11.31
C GLU A 2 10.93 -12.13 10.61
N PHE A 3 10.46 -10.92 10.97
CA PHE A 3 10.93 -9.66 10.41
C PHE A 3 11.84 -8.85 11.34
N GLU A 4 12.52 -9.52 12.27
CA GLU A 4 13.49 -8.86 13.12
C GLU A 4 14.59 -8.18 12.28
N ASN A 5 14.90 -6.93 12.61
CA ASN A 5 15.82 -6.07 11.84
C ASN A 5 15.36 -5.68 10.43
N ARG A 6 14.13 -5.98 10.01
CA ARG A 6 13.53 -5.47 8.78
C ARG A 6 12.84 -4.14 9.03
N MET A 7 12.89 -3.27 8.02
CA MET A 7 12.25 -1.96 8.05
C MET A 7 11.19 -1.86 6.95
N ALA A 8 9.96 -1.52 7.33
CA ALA A 8 8.82 -1.32 6.45
C ALA A 8 8.42 0.15 6.34
N PHE A 9 8.37 0.68 5.12
CA PHE A 9 7.79 1.98 4.79
C PHE A 9 6.35 1.76 4.31
N VAL A 10 5.37 2.20 5.10
CA VAL A 10 3.96 1.93 4.87
C VAL A 10 3.20 3.22 4.59
N THR A 11 2.68 3.36 3.38
CA THR A 11 1.81 4.49 3.05
C THR A 11 0.37 4.17 3.40
N GLY A 12 -0.37 5.17 3.90
CA GLY A 12 -1.75 4.97 4.33
C GLY A 12 -1.89 3.95 5.48
N GLY A 13 -0.86 3.83 6.31
CA GLY A 13 -0.81 2.85 7.39
C GLY A 13 -1.85 3.06 8.50
N THR A 14 -2.51 4.22 8.55
CA THR A 14 -3.61 4.51 9.49
C THR A 14 -4.99 4.08 8.99
N GLY A 15 -5.13 3.78 7.69
CA GLY A 15 -6.38 3.30 7.10
C GLY A 15 -6.71 1.86 7.50
N ALA A 16 -7.87 1.34 7.05
CA ALA A 16 -8.36 0.02 7.46
C ALA A 16 -7.39 -1.13 7.11
N LEU A 17 -6.93 -1.22 5.86
CA LEU A 17 -5.94 -2.22 5.47
C LEU A 17 -4.57 -1.89 6.07
N GLY A 18 -4.15 -0.63 5.99
CA GLY A 18 -2.84 -0.20 6.47
C GLY A 18 -2.63 -0.52 7.95
N SER A 19 -3.63 -0.27 8.81
CA SER A 19 -3.52 -0.56 10.25
C SER A 19 -3.41 -2.07 10.54
N ALA A 20 -4.12 -2.92 9.78
CA ALA A 20 -3.98 -4.38 9.91
C ALA A 20 -2.57 -4.83 9.52
N VAL A 21 -2.01 -4.29 8.42
CA VAL A 21 -0.65 -4.58 7.97
C VAL A 21 0.40 -4.08 8.96
N VAL A 22 0.26 -2.85 9.45
CA VAL A 22 1.20 -2.28 10.45
C VAL A 22 1.24 -3.13 11.72
N LYS A 23 0.08 -3.55 12.25
CA LYS A 23 -0.01 -4.40 13.43
C LYS A 23 0.67 -5.77 13.21
N ASP A 24 0.42 -6.40 12.07
CA ASP A 24 1.04 -7.67 11.70
C ASP A 24 2.58 -7.58 11.61
N LEU A 25 3.09 -6.54 10.94
CA LEU A 25 4.53 -6.31 10.79
C LEU A 25 5.21 -6.06 12.14
N LEU A 26 4.61 -5.23 13.00
CA LEU A 26 5.14 -4.95 14.33
C LEU A 26 5.15 -6.20 15.22
N ALA A 27 4.08 -6.99 15.19
CA ALA A 27 3.99 -8.27 15.91
C ALA A 27 5.05 -9.27 15.42
N SER A 28 5.44 -9.19 14.15
CA SER A 28 6.46 -10.03 13.53
C SER A 28 7.91 -9.51 13.72
N GLY A 29 8.08 -8.39 14.42
CA GLY A 29 9.40 -7.85 14.79
C GLY A 29 9.92 -6.72 13.90
N ALA A 30 9.20 -6.34 12.86
CA ALA A 30 9.63 -5.25 11.98
C ALA A 30 9.65 -3.89 12.69
N ARG A 31 10.45 -2.97 12.14
CA ARG A 31 10.34 -1.52 12.37
C ARG A 31 9.43 -0.97 11.28
N VAL A 32 8.52 -0.08 11.63
CA VAL A 32 7.49 0.39 10.70
C VAL A 32 7.41 1.91 10.72
N ALA A 33 7.70 2.53 9.58
CA ALA A 33 7.44 3.94 9.32
C ALA A 33 6.11 4.09 8.58
N VAL A 34 5.23 4.94 9.09
CA VAL A 34 3.88 5.16 8.57
C VAL A 34 3.73 6.59 8.07
N SER A 35 3.35 6.77 6.80
CA SER A 35 2.83 8.05 6.35
C SER A 35 1.33 8.13 6.59
N TYR A 36 0.85 9.25 7.11
CA TYR A 36 -0.56 9.50 7.37
C TYR A 36 -0.98 10.94 7.00
N ILE A 37 -2.29 11.19 6.93
CA ILE A 37 -2.87 12.51 6.69
C ILE A 37 -3.77 12.95 7.85
N VAL A 38 -4.46 12.00 8.50
CA VAL A 38 -5.45 12.26 9.55
C VAL A 38 -4.82 12.02 10.91
N ASP A 39 -4.66 13.09 11.69
CA ASP A 39 -3.98 13.04 12.99
C ASP A 39 -4.70 12.13 14.00
N GLU A 40 -6.03 12.08 13.98
CA GLU A 40 -6.83 11.20 14.85
C GLU A 40 -6.62 9.72 14.54
N GLU A 41 -6.45 9.37 13.28
CA GLU A 41 -6.15 7.99 12.89
C GLU A 41 -4.75 7.59 13.35
N TRP A 42 -3.77 8.50 13.22
CA TRP A 42 -2.43 8.28 13.74
C TRP A 42 -2.42 8.11 15.27
N LYS A 43 -3.11 8.99 16.01
CA LYS A 43 -3.22 8.88 17.47
C LYS A 43 -3.78 7.51 17.89
N ARG A 44 -4.79 7.01 17.19
CA ARG A 44 -5.36 5.68 17.45
C ARG A 44 -4.33 4.58 17.18
N LEU A 45 -3.71 4.58 15.99
CA LEU A 45 -2.73 3.57 15.61
C LEU A 45 -1.52 3.56 16.54
N SER A 46 -0.98 4.72 16.89
CA SER A 46 0.16 4.85 17.79
C SER A 46 -0.17 4.44 19.23
N SER A 47 -1.40 4.72 19.69
CA SER A 47 -1.87 4.23 20.99
C SER A 47 -2.02 2.71 21.02
N ASP A 48 -2.63 2.13 19.99
CA ASP A 48 -2.76 0.67 19.84
C ASP A 48 -1.39 -0.03 19.75
N GLY A 49 -0.41 0.65 19.18
CA GLY A 49 0.97 0.15 19.00
C GLY A 49 1.97 0.62 20.06
N ALA A 50 1.51 1.20 21.16
CA ALA A 50 2.40 1.80 22.18
C ALA A 50 3.41 0.78 22.77
N GLU A 51 3.04 -0.50 22.85
CA GLU A 51 3.91 -1.60 23.32
C GLU A 51 5.14 -1.83 22.44
N TYR A 52 5.11 -1.39 21.18
CA TYR A 52 6.21 -1.58 20.22
C TYR A 52 7.29 -0.48 20.32
N GLY A 53 7.02 0.60 21.07
CA GLY A 53 8.00 1.66 21.33
C GLY A 53 8.58 2.25 20.05
N ASP A 54 9.90 2.34 19.99
CA ASP A 54 10.64 2.95 18.86
C ASP A 54 10.52 2.18 17.54
N ARG A 55 9.87 1.02 17.52
CA ARG A 55 9.64 0.28 16.28
C ARG A 55 8.47 0.81 15.44
N LEU A 56 7.63 1.68 16.01
CA LEU A 56 6.56 2.36 15.28
C LEU A 56 6.82 3.87 15.23
N TRP A 57 6.97 4.40 14.04
CA TRP A 57 7.12 5.84 13.82
C TRP A 57 6.19 6.32 12.72
N GLY A 58 5.62 7.52 12.86
CA GLY A 58 4.71 8.09 11.88
C GLY A 58 5.01 9.55 11.58
N SER A 59 4.79 9.94 10.33
CA SER A 59 4.87 11.32 9.88
C SER A 59 3.66 11.69 9.04
N LYS A 60 3.21 12.94 9.18
CA LYS A 60 2.17 13.51 8.33
C LYS A 60 2.80 13.91 7.01
N VAL A 61 2.43 13.21 5.92
CA VAL A 61 3.05 13.36 4.60
C VAL A 61 1.98 13.38 3.53
N ASP A 62 1.91 14.44 2.74
CA ASP A 62 1.14 14.45 1.50
C ASP A 62 1.93 13.70 0.40
N LEU A 63 1.51 12.47 0.11
CA LEU A 63 2.15 11.61 -0.88
C LEU A 63 2.04 12.16 -2.33
N GLY A 64 1.17 13.13 -2.57
CA GLY A 64 1.11 13.87 -3.83
C GLY A 64 2.29 14.83 -4.03
N GLN A 65 2.99 15.18 -2.95
CA GLN A 65 4.14 16.10 -2.93
C GLN A 65 5.45 15.30 -2.88
N ALA A 66 6.15 15.22 -4.01
CA ALA A 66 7.38 14.43 -4.11
C ALA A 66 8.42 14.80 -3.02
N ARG A 67 8.60 16.10 -2.74
CA ARG A 67 9.56 16.58 -1.73
C ARG A 67 9.23 16.11 -0.30
N GLU A 68 7.94 16.00 0.05
CA GLU A 68 7.55 15.49 1.37
C GLU A 68 7.88 14.00 1.49
N VAL A 69 7.63 13.23 0.42
CA VAL A 69 7.97 11.80 0.38
C VAL A 69 9.48 11.59 0.46
N GLU A 70 10.26 12.35 -0.31
CA GLU A 70 11.73 12.30 -0.29
C GLU A 70 12.27 12.65 1.11
N SER A 71 11.75 13.71 1.74
CA SER A 71 12.14 14.10 3.10
C SER A 71 11.84 12.98 4.10
N PHE A 72 10.64 12.43 4.08
CA PHE A 72 10.27 11.36 4.99
C PHE A 72 11.12 10.08 4.76
N ALA A 73 11.40 9.73 3.51
CA ALA A 73 12.28 8.61 3.20
C ALA A 73 13.72 8.84 3.73
N ALA A 74 14.24 10.06 3.59
CA ALA A 74 15.54 10.42 4.13
C ALA A 74 15.58 10.34 5.66
N ASP A 75 14.53 10.82 6.34
CA ASP A 75 14.40 10.73 7.80
C ASP A 75 14.35 9.27 8.26
N VAL A 76 13.62 8.40 7.55
CA VAL A 76 13.56 6.96 7.84
C VAL A 76 14.93 6.31 7.70
N VAL A 77 15.67 6.64 6.64
CA VAL A 77 17.05 6.12 6.45
C VAL A 77 17.99 6.65 7.51
N ALA A 78 17.89 7.92 7.88
CA ALA A 78 18.71 8.50 8.94
C ALA A 78 18.45 7.81 10.30
N HIS A 79 17.21 7.40 10.55
CA HIS A 79 16.81 6.76 11.81
C HIS A 79 17.15 5.25 11.89
N TRP A 80 16.92 4.50 10.80
CA TRP A 80 17.06 3.03 10.80
C TRP A 80 18.03 2.47 9.76
N GLY A 81 18.62 3.31 8.90
CA GLY A 81 19.70 2.95 7.97
C GLY A 81 19.27 2.21 6.71
N ARG A 82 18.00 1.79 6.59
CA ARG A 82 17.53 0.96 5.47
C ARG A 82 16.03 1.02 5.25
N VAL A 83 15.59 0.55 4.07
CA VAL A 83 14.17 0.24 3.77
C VAL A 83 14.12 -1.13 3.10
N ASP A 84 13.53 -2.13 3.77
CA ASP A 84 13.39 -3.49 3.23
C ASP A 84 12.07 -3.69 2.50
N PHE A 85 10.99 -3.11 3.04
CA PHE A 85 9.64 -3.30 2.54
C PHE A 85 9.00 -1.95 2.21
N LEU A 86 8.46 -1.81 1.00
CA LEU A 86 7.59 -0.69 0.62
C LEU A 86 6.17 -1.19 0.45
N LEU A 87 5.28 -0.77 1.34
CA LEU A 87 3.86 -1.09 1.31
C LEU A 87 3.10 0.15 0.82
N ALA A 88 2.88 0.24 -0.49
CA ALA A 88 2.16 1.35 -1.12
C ALA A 88 0.64 1.10 -1.05
N ILE A 89 0.07 1.27 0.15
CA ILE A 89 -1.34 0.98 0.46
C ILE A 89 -2.23 2.21 0.28
N ALA A 90 -1.67 3.42 0.40
CA ALA A 90 -2.44 4.66 0.25
C ALA A 90 -3.22 4.69 -1.06
N GLY A 91 -4.44 5.17 -0.98
CA GLY A 91 -5.31 5.31 -2.13
C GLY A 91 -6.73 5.69 -1.72
N GLY A 92 -7.56 5.92 -2.72
CA GLY A 92 -8.96 6.30 -2.49
C GLY A 92 -9.86 5.84 -3.61
N PHE A 93 -11.13 6.17 -3.49
CA PHE A 93 -12.20 5.76 -4.38
C PHE A 93 -13.08 6.95 -4.75
N ALA A 94 -13.50 7.00 -6.01
CA ALA A 94 -14.57 7.87 -6.47
C ALA A 94 -15.45 7.13 -7.48
N ALA A 95 -16.77 7.25 -7.32
CA ALA A 95 -17.73 6.81 -8.31
C ALA A 95 -17.92 7.87 -9.39
N GLY A 96 -18.22 7.43 -10.60
CA GLY A 96 -18.54 8.30 -11.73
C GLY A 96 -18.34 7.59 -13.07
N LYS A 97 -19.26 7.87 -14.04
CA LYS A 97 -19.11 7.38 -15.41
C LYS A 97 -18.02 8.18 -16.13
N SER A 98 -17.36 7.58 -17.11
CA SER A 98 -16.22 8.18 -17.80
C SER A 98 -16.50 9.55 -18.42
N TYR A 99 -17.70 9.76 -18.93
CA TYR A 99 -18.10 11.00 -19.63
C TYR A 99 -18.89 11.98 -18.72
N GLU A 100 -19.16 11.61 -17.46
CA GLU A 100 -19.83 12.45 -16.47
C GLU A 100 -18.90 12.92 -15.36
N THR A 101 -17.75 12.23 -15.18
CA THR A 101 -16.75 12.56 -14.14
C THR A 101 -15.97 13.80 -14.54
N ASP A 102 -15.93 14.80 -13.68
CA ASP A 102 -15.20 16.05 -13.92
C ASP A 102 -13.68 15.89 -13.85
N ALA A 103 -12.96 16.84 -14.42
CA ALA A 103 -11.49 16.84 -14.45
C ALA A 103 -10.89 16.79 -13.04
N LYS A 104 -11.48 17.50 -12.08
CA LYS A 104 -11.00 17.53 -10.68
C LYS A 104 -11.01 16.14 -10.05
N THR A 105 -12.07 15.37 -10.27
CA THR A 105 -12.18 13.99 -9.77
C THR A 105 -11.17 13.07 -10.47
N TRP A 106 -10.96 13.24 -11.78
CA TRP A 106 -9.91 12.52 -12.51
C TRP A 106 -8.52 12.81 -11.94
N ASP A 107 -8.16 14.08 -11.81
CA ASP A 107 -6.87 14.52 -11.28
C ASP A 107 -6.68 14.01 -9.84
N HIS A 108 -7.72 14.06 -9.03
CA HIS A 108 -7.68 13.56 -7.65
C HIS A 108 -7.41 12.04 -7.61
N MET A 109 -8.12 11.23 -8.40
CA MET A 109 -7.89 9.77 -8.42
C MET A 109 -6.51 9.41 -8.95
N LEU A 110 -6.03 10.08 -9.99
CA LEU A 110 -4.68 9.86 -10.51
C LEU A 110 -3.61 10.31 -9.52
N SER A 111 -3.80 11.45 -8.86
CA SER A 111 -2.87 11.93 -7.83
C SER A 111 -2.82 10.99 -6.64
N LEU A 112 -3.97 10.61 -6.10
CA LEU A 112 -4.07 9.81 -4.87
C LEU A 112 -3.63 8.36 -5.06
N ASN A 113 -3.97 7.72 -6.18
CA ASN A 113 -3.69 6.30 -6.41
C ASN A 113 -2.38 6.04 -7.17
N LEU A 114 -2.03 6.89 -8.16
CA LEU A 114 -0.88 6.66 -9.02
C LEU A 114 0.29 7.57 -8.69
N ARG A 115 0.10 8.89 -8.62
CA ARG A 115 1.20 9.85 -8.35
C ARG A 115 1.84 9.57 -7.00
N SER A 116 1.04 9.26 -5.98
CA SER A 116 1.54 8.87 -4.66
C SER A 116 2.48 7.66 -4.73
N LEU A 117 2.11 6.63 -5.50
CA LEU A 117 2.98 5.47 -5.74
C LEU A 117 4.28 5.88 -6.46
N VAL A 118 4.17 6.65 -7.55
CA VAL A 118 5.35 7.12 -8.32
C VAL A 118 6.33 7.88 -7.43
N ASN A 119 5.84 8.77 -6.57
CA ASN A 119 6.69 9.52 -5.64
C ASN A 119 7.39 8.59 -4.64
N CYS A 120 6.68 7.58 -4.11
CA CYS A 120 7.28 6.58 -3.22
C CYS A 120 8.33 5.73 -3.94
N LEU A 121 8.07 5.29 -5.17
CA LEU A 121 9.04 4.52 -5.96
C LEU A 121 10.30 5.32 -6.22
N TYR A 122 10.16 6.60 -6.59
CA TYR A 122 11.29 7.49 -6.83
C TYR A 122 12.18 7.65 -5.59
N ALA A 123 11.57 7.79 -4.41
CA ALA A 123 12.31 7.96 -3.16
C ALA A 123 12.94 6.66 -2.61
N ILE A 124 12.28 5.50 -2.80
CA ILE A 124 12.62 4.26 -2.09
C ILE A 124 13.39 3.25 -2.97
N VAL A 125 13.03 3.12 -4.26
CA VAL A 125 13.66 2.10 -5.12
C VAL A 125 15.17 2.27 -5.24
N PRO A 126 15.75 3.49 -5.37
CA PRO A 126 17.20 3.66 -5.36
C PRO A 126 17.88 3.14 -4.09
N LEU A 127 17.24 3.25 -2.93
CA LEU A 127 17.75 2.70 -1.68
C LEU A 127 17.77 1.17 -1.71
N MET A 128 16.69 0.55 -2.18
CA MET A 128 16.58 -0.90 -2.31
C MET A 128 17.58 -1.47 -3.33
N THR A 129 17.81 -0.79 -4.45
CA THR A 129 18.80 -1.23 -5.45
C THR A 129 20.23 -1.17 -4.90
N GLN A 130 20.58 -0.14 -4.12
CA GLN A 130 21.88 -0.05 -3.42
C GLN A 130 22.05 -1.16 -2.38
N GLN A 131 20.97 -1.56 -1.70
CA GLN A 131 20.96 -2.66 -0.73
C GLN A 131 20.97 -4.04 -1.41
N ASN A 132 20.66 -4.10 -2.70
CA ASN A 132 20.36 -5.32 -3.45
C ASN A 132 19.29 -6.20 -2.77
N PHE A 133 18.31 -5.57 -2.13
CA PHE A 133 17.21 -6.24 -1.46
C PHE A 133 15.98 -5.31 -1.37
N GLY A 134 14.79 -5.86 -1.64
CA GLY A 134 13.52 -5.16 -1.43
C GLY A 134 12.31 -6.03 -1.66
N ARG A 135 11.22 -5.74 -0.96
CA ARG A 135 9.88 -6.28 -1.25
C ARG A 135 8.91 -5.12 -1.37
N ILE A 136 8.30 -4.99 -2.52
CA ILE A 136 7.37 -3.90 -2.84
C ILE A 136 5.98 -4.48 -2.99
N VAL A 137 5.03 -3.96 -2.24
CA VAL A 137 3.62 -4.32 -2.37
C VAL A 137 2.82 -3.11 -2.79
N THR A 138 2.09 -3.23 -3.87
CA THR A 138 1.15 -2.22 -4.38
C THR A 138 -0.28 -2.72 -4.32
N ILE A 139 -1.23 -1.83 -4.17
CA ILE A 139 -2.65 -2.18 -4.10
C ILE A 139 -3.39 -1.62 -5.33
N SER A 140 -3.71 -2.51 -6.26
CA SER A 140 -4.64 -2.26 -7.35
C SER A 140 -6.08 -2.57 -6.91
N SER A 141 -6.92 -3.14 -7.75
CA SER A 141 -8.29 -3.50 -7.41
C SER A 141 -8.81 -4.67 -8.24
N GLY A 142 -9.52 -5.57 -7.61
CA GLY A 142 -10.29 -6.64 -8.30
C GLY A 142 -11.38 -6.10 -9.22
N ALA A 143 -11.85 -4.87 -9.01
CA ALA A 143 -12.86 -4.24 -9.85
C ALA A 143 -12.42 -4.06 -11.31
N ILE A 144 -11.10 -4.03 -11.61
CA ILE A 144 -10.61 -3.89 -13.00
C ILE A 144 -10.49 -5.23 -13.74
N LEU A 145 -10.73 -6.36 -13.06
CA LEU A 145 -10.49 -7.70 -13.61
C LEU A 145 -11.73 -8.09 -14.42
N ARG A 146 -12.52 -8.10 -14.90
CA ARG A 146 -13.71 -8.65 -15.59
C ARG A 146 -14.46 -7.60 -16.40
N GLY A 147 -13.72 -6.64 -16.97
CA GLY A 147 -14.36 -5.51 -17.63
C GLY A 147 -15.12 -4.60 -16.64
N GLY A 148 -14.83 -4.74 -15.33
CA GLY A 148 -15.35 -3.86 -14.29
C GLY A 148 -14.83 -2.45 -14.48
N GLY A 149 -15.54 -1.48 -13.92
CA GLY A 149 -15.17 -0.07 -14.04
C GLY A 149 -16.30 0.81 -14.52
N ALA A 150 -17.41 0.23 -14.99
CA ALA A 150 -18.62 1.00 -15.26
C ALA A 150 -19.09 1.72 -13.98
N GLY A 151 -19.24 3.05 -14.07
CA GLY A 151 -19.62 3.87 -12.93
C GLY A 151 -18.48 4.21 -11.93
N ILE A 152 -17.22 3.77 -12.20
CA ILE A 152 -16.04 4.07 -11.37
C ILE A 152 -14.82 4.39 -12.24
N ALA A 153 -15.00 5.08 -13.35
CA ALA A 153 -14.02 5.18 -14.42
C ALA A 153 -12.66 5.73 -13.96
N ALA A 154 -12.62 6.88 -13.30
CA ALA A 154 -11.36 7.50 -12.85
C ALA A 154 -10.62 6.60 -11.85
N TYR A 155 -11.34 5.96 -10.93
CA TYR A 155 -10.78 4.98 -10.01
C TYR A 155 -10.23 3.76 -10.75
N ALA A 156 -11.02 3.15 -11.63
CA ALA A 156 -10.61 1.95 -12.37
C ALA A 156 -9.36 2.19 -13.22
N VAL A 157 -9.29 3.32 -13.92
CA VAL A 157 -8.11 3.72 -14.71
C VAL A 157 -6.90 3.92 -13.82
N SER A 158 -7.04 4.63 -12.69
CA SER A 158 -5.92 4.84 -11.77
C SER A 158 -5.39 3.52 -11.19
N LYS A 159 -6.27 2.57 -10.83
CA LYS A 159 -5.87 1.24 -10.33
C LYS A 159 -5.33 0.32 -11.44
N GLY A 160 -5.80 0.49 -12.68
CA GLY A 160 -5.21 -0.15 -13.85
C GLY A 160 -3.77 0.32 -14.09
N ALA A 161 -3.53 1.63 -13.97
CA ALA A 161 -2.20 2.21 -14.08
C ALA A 161 -1.25 1.72 -12.96
N VAL A 162 -1.73 1.58 -11.71
CA VAL A 162 -0.95 0.98 -10.61
C VAL A 162 -0.52 -0.44 -10.96
N ARG A 163 -1.44 -1.29 -11.47
CA ARG A 163 -1.10 -2.65 -11.90
C ARG A 163 -0.02 -2.63 -12.98
N GLN A 164 -0.25 -1.86 -14.06
CA GLN A 164 0.69 -1.81 -15.18
C GLN A 164 2.08 -1.31 -14.74
N LEU A 165 2.14 -0.28 -13.90
CA LEU A 165 3.40 0.23 -13.35
C LEU A 165 4.11 -0.82 -12.50
N SER A 166 3.37 -1.61 -11.72
CA SER A 166 3.96 -2.69 -10.90
C SER A 166 4.57 -3.78 -11.76
N GLU A 167 3.93 -4.16 -12.87
CA GLU A 167 4.47 -5.14 -13.83
C GLU A 167 5.74 -4.63 -14.52
N ILE A 168 5.76 -3.35 -14.95
CA ILE A 168 6.96 -2.71 -15.51
C ILE A 168 8.09 -2.68 -14.49
N LEU A 169 7.81 -2.23 -13.28
CA LEU A 169 8.82 -2.15 -12.21
C LEU A 169 9.39 -3.53 -11.85
N ALA A 170 8.57 -4.55 -11.86
CA ALA A 170 9.01 -5.93 -11.65
C ALA A 170 10.04 -6.38 -12.70
N ASP A 171 9.84 -5.99 -13.95
CA ASP A 171 10.78 -6.29 -15.04
C ASP A 171 12.09 -5.48 -14.91
N GLU A 172 12.00 -4.21 -14.56
CA GLU A 172 13.15 -3.33 -14.36
C GLU A 172 14.04 -3.76 -13.19
N LEU A 173 13.44 -4.36 -12.15
CA LEU A 173 14.13 -4.76 -10.92
C LEU A 173 14.62 -6.23 -10.92
N LYS A 174 14.40 -7.00 -11.99
CA LYS A 174 14.91 -8.38 -12.13
C LYS A 174 16.41 -8.59 -11.83
N PRO A 175 17.32 -7.62 -12.12
CA PRO A 175 18.74 -7.80 -11.79
C PRO A 175 19.05 -7.80 -10.29
N TYR A 176 18.09 -7.43 -9.44
CA TYR A 176 18.26 -7.29 -7.98
C TYR A 176 17.42 -8.33 -7.22
N ASP A 177 17.75 -8.59 -5.96
CA ASP A 177 16.84 -9.32 -5.05
C ASP A 177 15.69 -8.42 -4.58
N ILE A 178 14.93 -7.90 -5.57
CA ILE A 178 13.77 -7.03 -5.32
C ILE A 178 12.54 -7.63 -6.01
N HIS A 179 11.51 -7.93 -5.22
CA HIS A 179 10.26 -8.46 -5.75
C HIS A 179 9.14 -7.44 -5.63
N VAL A 180 8.32 -7.35 -6.67
CA VAL A 180 7.17 -6.44 -6.74
C VAL A 180 5.89 -7.25 -6.81
N HIS A 181 5.00 -7.05 -5.86
CA HIS A 181 3.73 -7.76 -5.75
C HIS A 181 2.56 -6.77 -5.85
N CYS A 182 1.71 -6.96 -6.86
CA CYS A 182 0.52 -6.15 -7.03
C CYS A 182 -0.72 -6.92 -6.55
N LEU A 183 -1.26 -6.55 -5.41
CA LEU A 183 -2.49 -7.16 -4.91
C LEU A 183 -3.70 -6.47 -5.52
N MET A 184 -4.71 -7.26 -5.87
CA MET A 184 -5.96 -6.81 -6.48
C MET A 184 -7.15 -7.29 -5.65
N PRO A 185 -7.37 -6.70 -4.45
CA PRO A 185 -8.49 -7.10 -3.62
C PRO A 185 -9.82 -6.72 -4.25
N GLY A 186 -10.81 -7.59 -4.07
CA GLY A 186 -12.21 -7.28 -4.23
C GLY A 186 -12.70 -6.30 -3.14
N THR A 187 -13.99 -6.30 -2.85
CA THR A 187 -14.52 -5.45 -1.80
C THR A 187 -14.00 -5.90 -0.44
N MET A 188 -13.28 -5.02 0.24
CA MET A 188 -12.78 -5.29 1.59
C MET A 188 -13.85 -4.93 2.65
N ASP A 189 -13.95 -5.73 3.69
CA ASP A 189 -14.82 -5.48 4.83
C ASP A 189 -14.23 -4.36 5.71
N THR A 190 -14.69 -3.15 5.47
CA THR A 190 -14.29 -1.95 6.18
C THR A 190 -15.50 -1.14 6.62
N VAL A 191 -15.35 -0.35 7.68
CA VAL A 191 -16.41 0.55 8.15
C VAL A 191 -16.88 1.50 7.03
N ALA A 192 -15.95 1.99 6.19
CA ALA A 192 -16.28 2.87 5.08
C ALA A 192 -17.12 2.16 4.02
N ASN A 193 -16.74 0.94 3.62
CA ASN A 193 -17.48 0.15 2.64
C ASN A 193 -18.85 -0.29 3.16
N ARG A 194 -18.97 -0.69 4.43
CA ARG A 194 -20.27 -1.02 5.06
C ARG A 194 -21.21 0.17 5.07
N ARG A 195 -20.69 1.38 5.33
CA ARG A 195 -21.50 2.63 5.27
C ARG A 195 -21.91 2.98 3.85
N ALA A 196 -21.03 2.77 2.87
CA ALA A 196 -21.33 3.08 1.46
C ALA A 196 -22.29 2.07 0.82
N MET A 197 -22.32 0.83 1.31
CA MET A 197 -23.12 -0.28 0.75
C MET A 197 -23.84 -1.04 1.88
N PRO A 198 -24.81 -0.40 2.59
CA PRO A 198 -25.41 -0.99 3.80
C PRO A 198 -26.21 -2.27 3.54
N ASP A 199 -26.74 -2.44 2.32
CA ASP A 199 -27.58 -3.58 1.93
C ASP A 199 -26.77 -4.73 1.29
N ALA A 200 -25.44 -4.63 1.24
CA ALA A 200 -24.61 -5.67 0.65
C ALA A 200 -24.42 -6.88 1.58
N ASP A 201 -24.17 -8.03 0.99
CA ASP A 201 -23.81 -9.24 1.72
C ASP A 201 -22.33 -9.19 2.15
N PHE A 202 -22.08 -8.73 3.37
CA PHE A 202 -20.72 -8.57 3.91
C PHE A 202 -19.98 -9.89 4.11
N SER A 203 -20.68 -11.03 4.12
CA SER A 203 -20.03 -12.35 4.23
C SER A 203 -19.15 -12.70 3.04
N LYS A 204 -19.36 -12.02 1.90
CA LYS A 204 -18.57 -12.16 0.66
C LYS A 204 -17.39 -11.17 0.57
N TRP A 205 -17.23 -10.32 1.57
CA TRP A 205 -16.17 -9.33 1.55
C TRP A 205 -14.88 -9.86 2.19
N ILE A 206 -13.76 -9.40 1.66
CA ILE A 206 -12.44 -9.81 2.13
C ILE A 206 -12.11 -9.05 3.42
N LYS A 207 -11.75 -9.76 4.46
CA LYS A 207 -11.26 -9.12 5.69
C LYS A 207 -9.89 -8.49 5.45
N THR A 208 -9.66 -7.33 6.05
CA THR A 208 -8.36 -6.65 5.95
C THR A 208 -7.21 -7.48 6.51
N GLU A 209 -7.50 -8.30 7.54
CA GLU A 209 -6.54 -9.22 8.16
C GLU A 209 -6.14 -10.36 7.20
N ASP A 210 -7.06 -10.81 6.32
CA ASP A 210 -6.74 -11.82 5.30
C ASP A 210 -5.79 -11.24 4.25
N VAL A 211 -6.01 -9.98 3.84
CA VAL A 211 -5.10 -9.27 2.93
C VAL A 211 -3.74 -9.08 3.60
N ALA A 212 -3.71 -8.69 4.88
CA ALA A 212 -2.47 -8.51 5.65
C ALA A 212 -1.67 -9.82 5.73
N ARG A 213 -2.32 -10.98 5.94
CA ARG A 213 -1.63 -12.29 5.92
C ARG A 213 -1.02 -12.65 4.56
N VAL A 214 -1.70 -12.31 3.47
CA VAL A 214 -1.11 -12.50 2.13
C VAL A 214 0.09 -11.58 1.94
N ILE A 215 -0.01 -10.32 2.36
CA ILE A 215 1.12 -9.38 2.33
C ILE A 215 2.28 -9.95 3.15
N HIS A 216 2.03 -10.39 4.38
CA HIS A 216 3.03 -11.00 5.25
C HIS A 216 3.78 -12.15 4.53
N PHE A 217 3.05 -13.10 3.96
CA PHE A 217 3.65 -14.19 3.20
C PHE A 217 4.54 -13.69 2.07
N LEU A 218 4.07 -12.72 1.27
CA LEU A 218 4.83 -12.18 0.12
C LEU A 218 6.09 -11.40 0.53
N LEU A 219 6.15 -10.88 1.75
CA LEU A 219 7.33 -10.21 2.31
C LEU A 219 8.33 -11.20 2.90
N SER A 220 7.89 -12.41 3.24
CA SER A 220 8.68 -13.42 3.94
C SER A 220 9.65 -14.16 3.01
N ASP A 221 10.67 -14.78 3.59
CA ASP A 221 11.59 -15.65 2.86
C ASP A 221 10.88 -16.89 2.29
N ASN A 222 9.71 -17.27 2.83
CA ASN A 222 8.89 -18.37 2.31
C ASN A 222 8.34 -18.08 0.90
N ALA A 223 8.18 -16.81 0.53
CA ALA A 223 7.73 -16.39 -0.80
C ALA A 223 8.88 -16.18 -1.80
N ARG A 224 10.14 -16.43 -1.42
CA ARG A 224 11.31 -16.16 -2.28
C ARG A 224 11.21 -16.82 -3.66
N ALA A 225 10.65 -18.04 -3.73
CA ALA A 225 10.46 -18.75 -4.98
C ALA A 225 9.29 -18.24 -5.84
N VAL A 226 8.43 -17.39 -5.28
CA VAL A 226 7.25 -16.87 -6.00
C VAL A 226 7.64 -15.79 -7.01
N GLY A 227 8.72 -15.04 -6.73
CA GLY A 227 9.12 -13.90 -7.56
C GLY A 227 8.10 -12.75 -7.49
N SER A 228 8.11 -11.90 -8.50
CA SER A 228 7.11 -10.80 -8.63
C SER A 228 5.80 -11.33 -9.19
N VAL A 229 4.66 -10.98 -8.56
CA VAL A 229 3.34 -11.51 -8.93
C VAL A 229 2.23 -10.48 -8.88
N VAL A 230 1.21 -10.68 -9.72
CA VAL A 230 -0.10 -10.03 -9.59
C VAL A 230 -1.04 -11.01 -8.91
N VAL A 231 -1.63 -10.61 -7.78
CA VAL A 231 -2.43 -11.49 -6.91
C VAL A 231 -3.88 -10.99 -6.85
N PRO A 232 -4.79 -11.56 -7.65
CA PRO A 232 -6.22 -11.33 -7.48
C PRO A 232 -6.72 -11.94 -6.16
N MET A 233 -7.48 -11.17 -5.40
CA MET A 233 -8.12 -11.62 -4.16
C MET A 233 -9.62 -11.32 -4.28
N LEU A 234 -10.37 -12.34 -4.59
CA LEU A 234 -11.76 -12.18 -5.01
C LEU A 234 -12.70 -12.88 -4.02
N GLY A 235 -12.73 -12.57 -2.80
CA GLY A 235 -13.59 -13.14 -1.77
C GLY A 235 -14.74 -14.02 -2.21
#